data_76e2c0917433cbe7ff6216ef0d131c7d
#
_entry.id   76e2c0917433cbe7ff6216ef0d131c7d
#
_cell.length_a   1.000
_cell.length_b   1.000
_cell.length_c   1.000
_cell.angle_alpha   90.00
_cell.angle_beta   90.00
_cell.angle_gamma   90.00
#
_symmetry.space_group_name_H-M   'P 1'
#
loop_
_entity.id
_entity.type
_entity.pdbx_description
1 polymer ?
#
loop_
_entity_poly.entity_id
_entity_poly.type
_entity_poly.pdbx_seq_one_letter_code
_entity_poly.pdbx_strand_id
1 'polypeptide(L)'
;MNTLVLLLISIAVLFCGYVFYGSWIARQWGVNEGNRPTPAHTMEDGVDYVPAKAPILMGHHFSSIAGAGPITGPIGAAMFGWLPVTLWVLIGGIFFGGVHDFGALFASIRHQGKSIGEIISLNMSKKAKQLFIIFSYLTLILVVAAFAAIVASTFGATYKDGVLDMAASATKASVAMVSIMFILIAIIFGFAVYRRHTPMVISSILGVGAIVLCMAIGMNFHPFYFSMNTWMVLVGIYITIASVTPVWILLQPRDYLSSFLLYAMLIVAIIGIVGAHPTIDEKVFPAFAGFTINNANGTQFLFPILFTTVACGAISGFHSLVSSGTTSKQLDKESDAKPIAYGGMLLECVLAIITLCAIGYARVTGHTHGATDIFAGGIAAMVAAIPGFEGLKNIMYTLLVLTYSAFCLTSLDTATRLARFMFQEFWLEPGENPKDVKDGFRKLMVNPYFATIITVILGISLGMGGFAKIWGLFGAANQLLAAIGLLAVAAWLGNAGKNNKMFLFPMSFMLLVTICSLSLIVKNQIGIIMAGAAGWGPYAQVIIGSLLVILALILAVEGYRTIAHPRKETEINH
;
A
#
# COMPACT_ATOMS: atom_id res chain seq x y z
N MET A 1 -2.56 25.56 -13.34
CA MET A 1 -2.46 25.02 -11.96
C MET A 1 -1.25 25.63 -11.28
N ASN A 2 -1.42 26.27 -10.12
CA ASN A 2 -0.30 26.70 -9.28
C ASN A 2 -0.02 25.61 -8.23
N THR A 3 1.17 25.02 -8.28
CA THR A 3 1.51 23.85 -7.45
C THR A 3 1.60 24.17 -5.97
N LEU A 4 2.10 25.35 -5.61
CA LEU A 4 2.19 25.79 -4.21
C LEU A 4 0.80 25.99 -3.61
N VAL A 5 -0.08 26.69 -4.33
CA VAL A 5 -1.47 26.93 -3.86
C VAL A 5 -2.22 25.61 -3.70
N LEU A 6 -2.08 24.69 -4.66
CA LEU A 6 -2.69 23.37 -4.58
C LEU A 6 -2.21 22.59 -3.36
N LEU A 7 -0.89 22.57 -3.11
CA LEU A 7 -0.31 21.88 -1.96
C LEU A 7 -0.80 22.49 -0.63
N LEU A 8 -0.73 23.82 -0.48
CA LEU A 8 -1.11 24.49 0.77
C LEU A 8 -2.59 24.31 1.10
N ILE A 9 -3.49 24.48 0.11
CA ILE A 9 -4.93 24.25 0.30
C ILE A 9 -5.19 22.79 0.68
N SER A 10 -4.55 21.85 -0.01
CA SER A 10 -4.74 20.44 0.26
C SER A 10 -4.27 20.06 1.67
N ILE A 11 -3.09 20.53 2.11
CA ILE A 11 -2.60 20.29 3.48
C ILE A 11 -3.56 20.91 4.51
N ALA A 12 -4.05 22.13 4.29
CA ALA A 12 -4.99 22.77 5.20
C ALA A 12 -6.30 21.96 5.34
N VAL A 13 -6.86 21.49 4.22
CA VAL A 13 -8.08 20.66 4.21
C VAL A 13 -7.85 19.33 4.92
N LEU A 14 -6.74 18.64 4.64
CA LEU A 14 -6.39 17.38 5.31
C LEU A 14 -6.16 17.56 6.81
N PHE A 15 -5.48 18.64 7.20
CA PHE A 15 -5.27 18.99 8.60
C PHE A 15 -6.60 19.27 9.33
N CYS A 16 -7.51 20.03 8.71
CA CYS A 16 -8.87 20.20 9.21
C CYS A 16 -9.61 18.86 9.36
N GLY A 17 -9.49 17.98 8.36
CA GLY A 17 -10.03 16.62 8.42
C GLY A 17 -9.50 15.83 9.63
N TYR A 18 -8.18 15.90 9.89
CA TYR A 18 -7.55 15.24 11.02
C TYR A 18 -8.02 15.79 12.37
N VAL A 19 -8.05 17.12 12.51
CA VAL A 19 -8.37 17.77 13.78
C VAL A 19 -9.87 17.66 14.09
N PHE A 20 -10.75 17.92 13.13
CA PHE A 20 -12.20 17.97 13.39
C PHE A 20 -12.84 16.59 13.21
N TYR A 21 -12.77 16.01 12.01
CA TYR A 21 -13.49 14.79 11.70
C TYR A 21 -12.84 13.55 12.35
N GLY A 22 -11.53 13.40 12.29
CA GLY A 22 -10.82 12.30 12.95
C GLY A 22 -10.98 12.31 14.47
N SER A 23 -11.01 13.51 15.12
CA SER A 23 -11.25 13.60 16.55
C SER A 23 -12.72 13.33 16.91
N TRP A 24 -13.65 13.71 16.04
CA TRP A 24 -15.06 13.38 16.21
C TRP A 24 -15.28 11.87 16.17
N ILE A 25 -14.69 11.17 15.19
CA ILE A 25 -14.74 9.70 15.08
C ILE A 25 -14.16 9.04 16.33
N ALA A 26 -12.98 9.45 16.76
CA ALA A 26 -12.31 8.89 17.95
C ALA A 26 -13.20 8.99 19.20
N ARG A 27 -13.90 10.11 19.37
CA ARG A 27 -14.87 10.30 20.46
C ARG A 27 -16.11 9.41 20.30
N GLN A 28 -16.66 9.28 19.08
CA GLN A 28 -17.82 8.43 18.82
C GLN A 28 -17.57 6.96 19.13
N TRP A 29 -16.34 6.50 18.92
CA TRP A 29 -15.98 5.09 19.17
C TRP A 29 -15.50 4.84 20.61
N GLY A 30 -15.27 5.88 21.39
CA GLY A 30 -14.75 5.77 22.76
C GLY A 30 -13.30 5.30 22.80
N VAL A 31 -12.48 5.86 21.92
CA VAL A 31 -11.05 5.59 21.89
C VAL A 31 -10.42 6.15 23.16
N ASN A 32 -9.58 5.34 23.81
CA ASN A 32 -8.91 5.67 25.07
C ASN A 32 -9.84 5.78 26.32
N GLU A 33 -11.11 5.37 26.20
CA GLU A 33 -11.99 5.24 27.36
C GLU A 33 -11.60 3.99 28.15
N GLY A 34 -11.21 4.18 29.41
CA GLY A 34 -10.92 3.10 30.36
C GLY A 34 -9.48 2.61 30.41
N ASN A 35 -8.52 3.30 29.80
CA ASN A 35 -7.08 3.01 29.86
C ASN A 35 -6.72 1.52 29.65
N ARG A 36 -7.32 0.89 28.63
CA ARG A 36 -7.20 -0.55 28.36
C ARG A 36 -5.81 -0.88 27.81
N PRO A 37 -5.17 -1.97 28.28
CA PRO A 37 -3.93 -2.43 27.70
C PRO A 37 -4.19 -2.93 26.27
N THR A 38 -3.25 -2.64 25.37
CA THR A 38 -3.33 -3.08 23.95
C THR A 38 -2.96 -4.55 23.80
N PRO A 39 -3.34 -5.20 22.70
CA PRO A 39 -2.93 -6.57 22.38
C PRO A 39 -1.41 -6.77 22.36
N ALA A 40 -0.65 -5.72 22.03
CA ALA A 40 0.81 -5.76 22.05
C ALA A 40 1.37 -6.15 23.42
N HIS A 41 0.69 -5.74 24.52
CA HIS A 41 1.06 -6.08 25.89
C HIS A 41 0.36 -7.35 26.40
N THR A 42 -0.94 -7.52 26.10
CA THR A 42 -1.72 -8.65 26.65
C THR A 42 -1.42 -9.98 25.97
N MET A 43 -0.92 -9.95 24.74
CA MET A 43 -0.64 -11.12 23.90
C MET A 43 0.84 -11.18 23.50
N GLU A 44 1.73 -10.48 24.20
CA GLU A 44 3.15 -10.38 23.87
C GLU A 44 3.80 -11.76 23.72
N ASP A 45 4.33 -12.05 22.52
CA ASP A 45 4.98 -13.32 22.17
C ASP A 45 6.44 -13.15 21.72
N GLY A 46 6.90 -11.90 21.62
CA GLY A 46 8.26 -11.56 21.16
C GLY A 46 8.51 -11.82 19.67
N VAL A 47 7.49 -12.17 18.90
CA VAL A 47 7.59 -12.51 17.46
C VAL A 47 6.72 -11.59 16.61
N ASP A 48 5.42 -11.60 16.81
CA ASP A 48 4.43 -10.77 16.11
C ASP A 48 3.81 -9.71 17.04
N TYR A 49 3.57 -10.05 18.30
CA TYR A 49 3.08 -9.15 19.34
C TYR A 49 4.24 -8.57 20.14
N VAL A 50 4.68 -7.39 19.74
CA VAL A 50 5.84 -6.69 20.34
C VAL A 50 5.50 -5.21 20.45
N PRO A 51 5.36 -4.65 21.67
CA PRO A 51 5.06 -3.22 21.83
C PRO A 51 6.12 -2.34 21.18
N ALA A 52 5.69 -1.40 20.37
CA ALA A 52 6.56 -0.44 19.70
C ALA A 52 6.13 1.01 20.02
N LYS A 53 7.12 1.86 20.30
CA LYS A 53 6.87 3.29 20.54
C LYS A 53 6.20 3.95 19.34
N ALA A 54 5.28 4.88 19.58
CA ALA A 54 4.49 5.52 18.52
C ALA A 54 5.29 6.03 17.31
N PRO A 55 6.47 6.69 17.43
CA PRO A 55 7.24 7.12 16.26
C PRO A 55 7.78 5.96 15.43
N ILE A 56 8.16 4.85 16.06
CA ILE A 56 8.65 3.64 15.38
C ILE A 56 7.49 2.98 14.63
N LEU A 57 6.37 2.82 15.34
CA LEU A 57 5.18 2.21 14.76
C LEU A 57 4.57 3.06 13.64
N MET A 58 4.60 4.39 13.78
CA MET A 58 4.20 5.30 12.70
C MET A 58 5.10 5.13 11.47
N GLY A 59 6.41 5.04 11.66
CA GLY A 59 7.36 4.78 10.57
C GLY A 59 7.10 3.45 9.88
N HIS A 60 6.93 2.37 10.65
CA HIS A 60 6.59 1.04 10.13
C HIS A 60 5.24 1.03 9.40
N HIS A 61 4.19 1.56 10.03
CA HIS A 61 2.85 1.61 9.44
C HIS A 61 2.83 2.41 8.14
N PHE A 62 3.35 3.65 8.18
CA PHE A 62 3.37 4.55 7.02
C PHE A 62 4.21 3.99 5.85
N SER A 63 5.40 3.42 6.13
CA SER A 63 6.20 2.77 5.09
C SER A 63 5.52 1.54 4.49
N SER A 64 4.72 0.82 5.29
CA SER A 64 4.00 -0.37 4.81
C SER A 64 2.80 -0.02 3.94
N ILE A 65 2.05 1.05 4.27
CA ILE A 65 0.86 1.47 3.52
C ILE A 65 1.22 2.30 2.28
N ALA A 66 2.19 3.22 2.39
CA ALA A 66 2.58 4.15 1.34
C ALA A 66 3.43 3.48 0.23
N GLY A 67 2.96 2.38 -0.34
CA GLY A 67 3.62 1.71 -1.46
C GLY A 67 3.63 2.54 -2.75
N ALA A 68 3.56 1.88 -3.90
CA ALA A 68 3.52 2.55 -5.20
C ALA A 68 2.22 3.33 -5.45
N GLY A 69 1.15 3.03 -4.71
CA GLY A 69 -0.21 3.52 -4.97
C GLY A 69 -0.39 5.03 -5.01
N PRO A 70 0.08 5.80 -3.98
CA PRO A 70 -0.08 7.25 -3.93
C PRO A 70 0.74 7.99 -5.00
N ILE A 71 1.65 7.31 -5.67
CA ILE A 71 2.42 7.85 -6.81
C ILE A 71 1.81 7.37 -8.13
N THR A 72 1.70 6.08 -8.33
CA THR A 72 1.22 5.50 -9.59
C THR A 72 -0.26 5.78 -9.84
N GLY A 73 -1.07 5.83 -8.77
CA GLY A 73 -2.51 6.10 -8.88
C GLY A 73 -2.83 7.47 -9.46
N PRO A 74 -2.38 8.58 -8.86
CA PRO A 74 -2.57 9.91 -9.41
C PRO A 74 -2.00 10.08 -10.83
N ILE A 75 -0.84 9.46 -11.14
CA ILE A 75 -0.26 9.47 -12.48
C ILE A 75 -1.21 8.81 -13.49
N GLY A 76 -1.75 7.65 -13.17
CA GLY A 76 -2.72 6.94 -14.01
C GLY A 76 -4.03 7.70 -14.20
N ALA A 77 -4.52 8.37 -13.15
CA ALA A 77 -5.77 9.13 -13.18
C ALA A 77 -5.63 10.56 -13.73
N ALA A 78 -4.41 11.07 -13.89
CA ALA A 78 -4.12 12.42 -14.40
C ALA A 78 -4.63 12.65 -15.83
N MET A 79 -5.06 11.60 -16.53
CA MET A 79 -5.74 11.73 -17.82
C MET A 79 -7.06 12.48 -17.72
N PHE A 80 -7.76 12.44 -16.58
CA PHE A 80 -9.02 13.16 -16.36
C PHE A 80 -8.84 14.62 -15.91
N GLY A 81 -7.59 15.06 -15.72
CA GLY A 81 -7.22 16.36 -15.19
C GLY A 81 -6.85 16.35 -13.71
N TRP A 82 -6.24 17.45 -13.22
CA TRP A 82 -5.76 17.50 -11.84
C TRP A 82 -6.87 17.71 -10.80
N LEU A 83 -7.95 18.40 -11.15
CA LEU A 83 -9.03 18.75 -10.20
C LEU A 83 -9.83 17.52 -9.73
N PRO A 84 -10.32 16.61 -10.61
CA PRO A 84 -11.02 15.39 -10.16
C PRO A 84 -10.15 14.51 -9.26
N VAL A 85 -8.85 14.38 -9.58
CA VAL A 85 -7.91 13.61 -8.77
C VAL A 85 -7.73 14.25 -7.40
N THR A 86 -7.53 15.57 -7.34
CA THR A 86 -7.42 16.33 -6.08
C THR A 86 -8.66 16.15 -5.21
N LEU A 87 -9.84 16.35 -5.78
CA LEU A 87 -11.09 16.21 -5.05
C LEU A 87 -11.26 14.79 -4.48
N TRP A 88 -10.94 13.77 -5.28
CA TRP A 88 -11.02 12.39 -4.80
C TRP A 88 -9.98 12.09 -3.72
N VAL A 89 -8.74 12.57 -3.83
CA VAL A 89 -7.72 12.41 -2.79
C VAL A 89 -8.16 13.06 -1.48
N LEU A 90 -8.68 14.28 -1.50
CA LEU A 90 -9.08 15.01 -0.30
C LEU A 90 -10.35 14.42 0.35
N ILE A 91 -11.42 14.23 -0.43
CA ILE A 91 -12.70 13.71 0.07
C ILE A 91 -12.54 12.22 0.44
N GLY A 92 -11.93 11.44 -0.46
CA GLY A 92 -11.67 10.03 -0.25
C GLY A 92 -10.77 9.78 0.95
N GLY A 93 -9.67 10.52 1.08
CA GLY A 93 -8.75 10.39 2.19
C GLY A 93 -9.38 10.69 3.55
N ILE A 94 -10.14 11.77 3.67
CA ILE A 94 -10.77 12.18 4.93
C ILE A 94 -11.93 11.26 5.31
N PHE A 95 -12.90 11.05 4.39
CA PHE A 95 -14.18 10.43 4.72
C PHE A 95 -14.24 8.94 4.42
N PHE A 96 -13.29 8.40 3.65
CA PHE A 96 -13.23 6.99 3.28
C PHE A 96 -11.98 6.33 3.84
N GLY A 97 -10.78 6.71 3.36
CA GLY A 97 -9.52 6.06 3.71
C GLY A 97 -9.15 6.19 5.18
N GLY A 98 -9.18 7.41 5.73
CA GLY A 98 -8.91 7.63 7.15
C GLY A 98 -9.88 6.89 8.05
N VAL A 99 -11.18 6.86 7.71
CA VAL A 99 -12.21 6.11 8.45
C VAL A 99 -11.96 4.60 8.35
N HIS A 100 -11.59 4.13 7.16
CA HIS A 100 -11.28 2.73 6.90
C HIS A 100 -10.07 2.25 7.72
N ASP A 101 -8.95 2.95 7.64
CA ASP A 101 -7.70 2.54 8.27
C ASP A 101 -7.79 2.60 9.79
N PHE A 102 -8.35 3.69 10.31
CA PHE A 102 -8.58 3.86 11.74
C PHE A 102 -9.61 2.86 12.28
N GLY A 103 -10.68 2.60 11.52
CA GLY A 103 -11.70 1.61 11.87
C GLY A 103 -11.14 0.19 11.91
N ALA A 104 -10.33 -0.19 10.92
CA ALA A 104 -9.69 -1.50 10.86
C ALA A 104 -8.71 -1.72 12.03
N LEU A 105 -7.87 -0.71 12.34
CA LEU A 105 -6.96 -0.76 13.49
C LEU A 105 -7.74 -0.85 14.79
N PHE A 106 -8.74 0.01 14.99
CA PHE A 106 -9.54 0.05 16.21
C PHE A 106 -10.33 -1.25 16.43
N ALA A 107 -10.95 -1.80 15.37
CA ALA A 107 -11.62 -3.08 15.46
C ALA A 107 -10.65 -4.20 15.85
N SER A 108 -9.45 -4.23 15.28
CA SER A 108 -8.45 -5.27 15.58
C SER A 108 -7.95 -5.19 17.03
N ILE A 109 -7.63 -4.01 17.56
CA ILE A 109 -7.19 -3.88 18.97
C ILE A 109 -8.29 -4.27 19.95
N ARG A 110 -9.56 -4.06 19.61
CA ARG A 110 -10.71 -4.50 20.41
C ARG A 110 -10.96 -6.01 20.33
N HIS A 111 -10.38 -6.70 19.32
CA HIS A 111 -10.44 -8.14 19.13
C HIS A 111 -9.07 -8.80 19.33
N GLN A 112 -8.28 -8.35 20.29
CA GLN A 112 -6.99 -8.95 20.68
C GLN A 112 -5.97 -9.03 19.51
N GLY A 113 -5.97 -8.04 18.60
CA GLY A 113 -5.06 -8.01 17.46
C GLY A 113 -5.43 -8.99 16.34
N LYS A 114 -6.68 -9.48 16.30
CA LYS A 114 -7.15 -10.40 15.26
C LYS A 114 -7.26 -9.72 13.90
N SER A 115 -7.11 -10.51 12.84
CA SER A 115 -7.27 -10.06 11.46
C SER A 115 -8.71 -9.60 11.16
N ILE A 116 -8.89 -8.78 10.12
CA ILE A 116 -10.24 -8.43 9.62
C ILE A 116 -11.04 -9.67 9.25
N GLY A 117 -10.40 -10.73 8.73
CA GLY A 117 -11.05 -12.00 8.45
C GLY A 117 -11.65 -12.67 9.69
N GLU A 118 -10.94 -12.65 10.80
CA GLU A 118 -11.43 -13.16 12.08
C GLU A 118 -12.58 -12.31 12.62
N ILE A 119 -12.47 -10.97 12.51
CA ILE A 119 -13.54 -10.03 12.90
C ILE A 119 -14.81 -10.28 12.09
N ILE A 120 -14.69 -10.57 10.79
CA ILE A 120 -15.81 -10.97 9.93
C ILE A 120 -16.44 -12.28 10.45
N SER A 121 -15.62 -13.27 10.82
CA SER A 121 -16.11 -14.53 11.38
C SER A 121 -16.97 -14.35 12.63
N LEU A 122 -16.49 -13.49 13.53
CA LEU A 122 -17.14 -13.22 14.81
C LEU A 122 -18.44 -12.43 14.66
N ASN A 123 -18.48 -11.48 13.73
CA ASN A 123 -19.57 -10.53 13.59
C ASN A 123 -20.55 -10.83 12.45
N MET A 124 -20.17 -11.66 11.48
CA MET A 124 -21.01 -12.00 10.32
C MET A 124 -21.28 -13.51 10.28
N SER A 125 -20.44 -14.29 9.56
CA SER A 125 -20.56 -15.74 9.47
C SER A 125 -19.23 -16.42 9.13
N LYS A 126 -19.13 -17.74 9.44
CA LYS A 126 -17.97 -18.56 9.04
C LYS A 126 -17.80 -18.63 7.52
N LYS A 127 -18.92 -18.64 6.76
CA LYS A 127 -18.88 -18.60 5.29
C LYS A 127 -18.30 -17.28 4.79
N ALA A 128 -18.72 -16.16 5.37
CA ALA A 128 -18.17 -14.84 5.04
C ALA A 128 -16.67 -14.76 5.30
N LYS A 129 -16.16 -15.36 6.41
CA LYS A 129 -14.73 -15.49 6.67
C LYS A 129 -14.00 -16.24 5.55
N GLN A 130 -14.47 -17.43 5.17
CA GLN A 130 -13.82 -18.22 4.12
C GLN A 130 -13.78 -17.47 2.78
N LEU A 131 -14.89 -16.86 2.38
CA LEU A 131 -14.97 -16.05 1.17
C LEU A 131 -14.02 -14.85 1.24
N PHE A 132 -13.96 -14.18 2.38
CA PHE A 132 -13.04 -13.06 2.61
C PHE A 132 -11.58 -13.49 2.51
N ILE A 133 -11.21 -14.61 3.11
CA ILE A 133 -9.84 -15.13 3.06
C ILE A 133 -9.43 -15.44 1.62
N ILE A 134 -10.29 -16.13 0.84
CA ILE A 134 -10.03 -16.41 -0.58
C ILE A 134 -9.86 -15.10 -1.34
N PHE A 135 -10.78 -14.15 -1.17
CA PHE A 135 -10.74 -12.85 -1.81
C PHE A 135 -9.46 -12.08 -1.46
N SER A 136 -9.13 -11.98 -0.17
CA SER A 136 -7.95 -11.26 0.32
C SER A 136 -6.66 -11.93 -0.17
N TYR A 137 -6.60 -13.25 -0.19
CA TYR A 137 -5.45 -13.98 -0.71
C TYR A 137 -5.22 -13.69 -2.20
N LEU A 138 -6.28 -13.75 -3.03
CA LEU A 138 -6.18 -13.40 -4.45
C LEU A 138 -5.74 -11.94 -4.65
N THR A 139 -6.28 -11.03 -3.86
CA THR A 139 -5.87 -9.62 -3.91
C THR A 139 -4.41 -9.45 -3.52
N LEU A 140 -3.94 -10.14 -2.47
CA LEU A 140 -2.54 -10.09 -2.04
C LEU A 140 -1.58 -10.70 -3.08
N ILE A 141 -1.99 -11.73 -3.81
CA ILE A 141 -1.21 -12.23 -4.96
C ILE A 141 -1.05 -11.15 -6.03
N LEU A 142 -2.10 -10.37 -6.32
CA LEU A 142 -2.02 -9.23 -7.23
C LEU A 142 -1.10 -8.13 -6.69
N VAL A 143 -1.13 -7.86 -5.38
CA VAL A 143 -0.20 -6.91 -4.72
C VAL A 143 1.25 -7.37 -4.88
N VAL A 144 1.53 -8.64 -4.56
CA VAL A 144 2.87 -9.22 -4.70
C VAL A 144 3.35 -9.13 -6.16
N ALA A 145 2.49 -9.47 -7.11
CA ALA A 145 2.81 -9.41 -8.55
C ALA A 145 3.12 -7.98 -9.00
N ALA A 146 2.27 -7.00 -8.63
CA ALA A 146 2.42 -5.61 -9.02
C ALA A 146 3.67 -4.97 -8.41
N PHE A 147 3.88 -5.12 -7.10
CA PHE A 147 5.03 -4.51 -6.44
C PHE A 147 6.36 -5.19 -6.78
N ALA A 148 6.38 -6.52 -6.96
CA ALA A 148 7.58 -7.20 -7.45
C ALA A 148 7.98 -6.70 -8.86
N ALA A 149 7.00 -6.50 -9.75
CA ALA A 149 7.26 -5.95 -11.08
C ALA A 149 7.77 -4.50 -11.01
N ILE A 150 7.23 -3.66 -10.12
CA ILE A 150 7.73 -2.29 -9.92
C ILE A 150 9.17 -2.32 -9.41
N VAL A 151 9.45 -3.05 -8.32
CA VAL A 151 10.82 -3.17 -7.75
C VAL A 151 11.80 -3.67 -8.82
N ALA A 152 11.46 -4.75 -9.53
CA ALA A 152 12.29 -5.27 -10.61
C ALA A 152 12.51 -4.25 -11.74
N SER A 153 11.55 -3.39 -12.04
CA SER A 153 11.68 -2.33 -13.06
C SER A 153 12.63 -1.19 -12.61
N THR A 154 12.67 -0.91 -11.30
CA THR A 154 13.61 0.09 -10.75
C THR A 154 15.06 -0.39 -10.69
N PHE A 155 15.29 -1.71 -10.72
CA PHE A 155 16.61 -2.34 -10.72
C PHE A 155 17.06 -2.81 -12.11
N GLY A 156 16.11 -3.14 -12.99
CA GLY A 156 16.34 -3.82 -14.26
C GLY A 156 17.12 -2.97 -15.25
N ALA A 157 18.21 -3.52 -15.76
CA ALA A 157 19.04 -2.88 -16.78
C ALA A 157 18.25 -2.62 -18.09
N THR A 158 18.58 -1.55 -18.75
CA THR A 158 18.01 -1.15 -20.05
C THR A 158 18.86 -1.74 -21.18
N TYR A 159 18.20 -2.37 -22.15
CA TYR A 159 18.82 -2.92 -23.34
C TYR A 159 18.33 -2.15 -24.56
N LYS A 160 19.24 -1.82 -25.47
CA LYS A 160 18.96 -1.20 -26.75
C LYS A 160 19.48 -2.11 -27.85
N ASP A 161 18.60 -2.55 -28.73
CA ASP A 161 18.93 -3.51 -29.80
C ASP A 161 19.61 -4.80 -29.31
N GLY A 162 19.22 -5.28 -28.12
CA GLY A 162 19.79 -6.47 -27.48
C GLY A 162 21.12 -6.25 -26.77
N VAL A 163 21.69 -5.03 -26.82
CA VAL A 163 22.95 -4.65 -26.15
C VAL A 163 22.65 -3.87 -24.88
N LEU A 164 23.40 -4.14 -23.82
CA LEU A 164 23.29 -3.43 -22.54
C LEU A 164 23.65 -1.95 -22.71
N ASP A 165 22.71 -1.06 -22.45
CA ASP A 165 22.96 0.37 -22.36
C ASP A 165 23.42 0.72 -20.93
N MET A 166 24.74 0.80 -20.75
CA MET A 166 25.36 1.08 -19.44
C MET A 166 24.93 2.44 -18.89
N ALA A 167 24.87 3.47 -19.74
CA ALA A 167 24.56 4.83 -19.30
C ALA A 167 23.10 4.93 -18.83
N ALA A 168 22.14 4.39 -19.60
CA ALA A 168 20.73 4.35 -19.21
C ALA A 168 20.44 3.42 -18.01
N SER A 169 21.34 2.46 -17.76
CA SER A 169 21.19 1.49 -16.66
C SER A 169 21.89 1.90 -15.37
N ALA A 170 22.82 2.86 -15.40
CA ALA A 170 23.66 3.23 -14.25
C ALA A 170 22.85 3.60 -12.99
N THR A 171 21.84 4.46 -13.14
CA THR A 171 20.98 4.84 -12.01
C THR A 171 20.22 3.64 -11.44
N LYS A 172 19.71 2.74 -12.29
CA LYS A 172 18.98 1.54 -11.85
C LYS A 172 19.91 0.55 -11.12
N ALA A 173 21.11 0.34 -11.63
CA ALA A 173 22.13 -0.48 -10.99
C ALA A 173 22.56 0.12 -9.64
N SER A 174 22.68 1.46 -9.55
CA SER A 174 22.94 2.18 -8.30
C SER A 174 21.83 1.95 -7.28
N VAL A 175 20.55 2.09 -7.66
CA VAL A 175 19.40 1.84 -6.79
C VAL A 175 19.39 0.39 -6.29
N ALA A 176 19.67 -0.59 -7.17
CA ALA A 176 19.77 -1.99 -6.79
C ALA A 176 20.88 -2.23 -5.76
N MET A 177 22.08 -1.68 -5.99
CA MET A 177 23.22 -1.81 -5.06
C MET A 177 22.90 -1.20 -3.69
N VAL A 178 22.36 0.02 -3.66
CA VAL A 178 21.97 0.69 -2.40
C VAL A 178 20.89 -0.12 -1.67
N SER A 179 19.90 -0.67 -2.39
CA SER A 179 18.85 -1.50 -1.78
C SER A 179 19.38 -2.77 -1.13
N ILE A 180 20.35 -3.44 -1.77
CA ILE A 180 21.01 -4.63 -1.18
C ILE A 180 21.79 -4.24 0.09
N MET A 181 22.57 -3.16 0.03
CA MET A 181 23.33 -2.67 1.20
C MET A 181 22.39 -2.24 2.33
N PHE A 182 21.25 -1.63 1.99
CA PHE A 182 20.24 -1.20 2.95
C PHE A 182 19.62 -2.39 3.73
N ILE A 183 19.40 -3.54 3.09
CA ILE A 183 18.96 -4.76 3.76
C ILE A 183 19.97 -5.20 4.82
N LEU A 184 21.27 -5.17 4.50
CA LEU A 184 22.34 -5.51 5.45
C LEU A 184 22.38 -4.55 6.63
N ILE A 185 22.26 -3.25 6.39
CA ILE A 185 22.20 -2.24 7.46
C ILE A 185 20.98 -2.48 8.36
N ALA A 186 19.82 -2.78 7.78
CA ALA A 186 18.62 -3.04 8.54
C ALA A 186 18.78 -4.24 9.49
N ILE A 187 19.43 -5.32 9.03
CA ILE A 187 19.72 -6.49 9.88
C ILE A 187 20.68 -6.10 11.02
N ILE A 188 21.76 -5.37 10.73
CA ILE A 188 22.72 -4.91 11.76
C ILE A 188 22.03 -4.00 12.78
N PHE A 189 21.18 -3.07 12.31
CA PHE A 189 20.39 -2.19 13.15
C PHE A 189 19.42 -2.98 14.06
N GLY A 190 18.73 -3.98 13.51
CA GLY A 190 17.84 -4.86 14.26
C GLY A 190 18.58 -5.56 15.41
N PHE A 191 19.74 -6.16 15.13
CA PHE A 191 20.56 -6.78 16.18
C PHE A 191 21.07 -5.78 17.22
N ALA A 192 21.48 -4.58 16.80
CA ALA A 192 21.96 -3.55 17.72
C ALA A 192 20.84 -3.08 18.67
N VAL A 193 19.65 -2.80 18.15
CA VAL A 193 18.52 -2.26 18.93
C VAL A 193 17.87 -3.34 19.80
N TYR A 194 17.49 -4.50 19.19
CA TYR A 194 16.68 -5.51 19.89
C TYR A 194 17.51 -6.49 20.74
N ARG A 195 18.76 -6.78 20.37
CA ARG A 195 19.60 -7.71 21.14
C ARG A 195 20.60 -7.04 22.05
N ARG A 196 21.18 -5.90 21.65
CA ARG A 196 22.16 -5.15 22.44
C ARG A 196 21.55 -3.97 23.20
N HIS A 197 20.24 -3.71 23.04
CA HIS A 197 19.50 -2.63 23.70
C HIS A 197 20.18 -1.26 23.57
N THR A 198 20.78 -0.99 22.40
CA THR A 198 21.43 0.30 22.15
C THR A 198 20.42 1.44 22.17
N PRO A 199 20.79 2.64 22.67
CA PRO A 199 19.88 3.78 22.69
C PRO A 199 19.35 4.10 21.28
N MET A 200 18.03 4.22 21.16
CA MET A 200 17.35 4.37 19.86
C MET A 200 17.82 5.59 19.07
N VAL A 201 18.06 6.71 19.74
CA VAL A 201 18.52 7.96 19.11
C VAL A 201 19.90 7.76 18.45
N ILE A 202 20.84 7.14 19.15
CA ILE A 202 22.20 6.88 18.62
C ILE A 202 22.11 5.90 17.45
N SER A 203 21.34 4.82 17.60
CA SER A 203 21.13 3.83 16.54
C SER A 203 20.52 4.47 15.30
N SER A 204 19.56 5.40 15.47
CA SER A 204 18.91 6.11 14.36
C SER A 204 19.89 7.02 13.62
N ILE A 205 20.70 7.79 14.35
CA ILE A 205 21.72 8.68 13.73
C ILE A 205 22.71 7.83 12.93
N LEU A 206 23.22 6.74 13.52
CA LEU A 206 24.14 5.83 12.85
C LEU A 206 23.48 5.14 11.65
N GLY A 207 22.23 4.72 11.78
CA GLY A 207 21.47 4.10 10.70
C GLY A 207 21.25 5.04 9.51
N VAL A 208 20.84 6.28 9.76
CA VAL A 208 20.68 7.31 8.72
C VAL A 208 22.03 7.64 8.09
N GLY A 209 23.10 7.80 8.89
CA GLY A 209 24.47 7.99 8.37
C GLY A 209 24.92 6.85 7.49
N ALA A 210 24.62 5.60 7.88
CA ALA A 210 24.93 4.42 7.08
C ALA A 210 24.13 4.40 5.75
N ILE A 211 22.86 4.84 5.73
CA ILE A 211 22.09 4.98 4.49
C ILE A 211 22.74 5.99 3.54
N VAL A 212 23.12 7.16 4.05
CA VAL A 212 23.82 8.18 3.24
C VAL A 212 25.14 7.65 2.68
N LEU A 213 25.90 6.91 3.49
CA LEU A 213 27.13 6.25 3.04
C LEU A 213 26.85 5.20 1.95
N CYS A 214 25.79 4.38 2.11
CA CYS A 214 25.41 3.41 1.09
C CYS A 214 24.97 4.08 -0.22
N MET A 215 24.28 5.22 -0.15
CA MET A 215 23.97 6.01 -1.34
C MET A 215 25.24 6.48 -2.05
N ALA A 216 26.20 7.04 -1.30
CA ALA A 216 27.48 7.48 -1.86
C ALA A 216 28.26 6.33 -2.50
N ILE A 217 28.30 5.16 -1.84
CA ILE A 217 28.95 3.97 -2.39
C ILE A 217 28.21 3.48 -3.64
N GLY A 218 26.89 3.32 -3.58
CA GLY A 218 26.09 2.79 -4.69
C GLY A 218 26.07 3.69 -5.92
N MET A 219 26.20 5.00 -5.77
CA MET A 219 26.34 5.94 -6.90
C MET A 219 27.67 5.78 -7.63
N ASN A 220 28.73 5.34 -6.94
CA ASN A 220 30.07 5.18 -7.51
C ASN A 220 30.43 3.73 -7.85
N PHE A 221 29.80 2.75 -7.16
CA PHE A 221 30.04 1.33 -7.35
C PHE A 221 28.73 0.56 -7.44
N HIS A 222 28.36 0.12 -8.65
CA HIS A 222 27.09 -0.53 -8.95
C HIS A 222 27.27 -1.63 -10.01
N PRO A 223 27.79 -2.79 -9.64
CA PRO A 223 28.17 -3.85 -10.57
C PRO A 223 26.98 -4.68 -11.11
N PHE A 224 25.76 -4.50 -10.60
CA PHE A 224 24.60 -5.36 -10.89
C PHE A 224 23.77 -4.84 -12.05
N TYR A 225 24.07 -5.30 -13.28
CA TYR A 225 23.32 -4.97 -14.49
C TYR A 225 22.51 -6.17 -14.97
N PHE A 226 21.54 -6.62 -14.18
CA PHE A 226 20.71 -7.76 -14.53
C PHE A 226 19.44 -7.33 -15.24
N SER A 227 18.87 -8.26 -16.05
CA SER A 227 17.59 -8.05 -16.70
C SER A 227 16.44 -7.95 -15.69
N MET A 228 15.32 -7.36 -16.09
CA MET A 228 14.11 -7.28 -15.26
C MET A 228 13.65 -8.67 -14.79
N ASN A 229 13.68 -9.69 -15.66
CA ASN A 229 13.28 -11.05 -15.32
C ASN A 229 14.21 -11.67 -14.27
N THR A 230 15.52 -11.44 -14.36
CA THR A 230 16.48 -11.88 -13.35
C THR A 230 16.19 -11.23 -12.01
N TRP A 231 15.90 -9.92 -11.99
CA TRP A 231 15.51 -9.22 -10.78
C TRP A 231 14.19 -9.72 -10.19
N MET A 232 13.21 -10.08 -11.03
CA MET A 232 11.97 -10.70 -10.56
C MET A 232 12.24 -11.98 -9.75
N VAL A 233 13.14 -12.84 -10.25
CA VAL A 233 13.53 -14.08 -9.54
C VAL A 233 14.28 -13.76 -8.25
N LEU A 234 15.26 -12.85 -8.28
CA LEU A 234 16.03 -12.45 -7.09
C LEU A 234 15.14 -11.83 -6.01
N VAL A 235 14.22 -10.96 -6.39
CA VAL A 235 13.21 -10.39 -5.48
C VAL A 235 12.32 -11.49 -4.93
N GLY A 236 11.90 -12.46 -5.74
CA GLY A 236 11.14 -13.63 -5.29
C GLY A 236 11.87 -14.44 -4.21
N ILE A 237 13.17 -14.69 -4.38
CA ILE A 237 14.00 -15.36 -3.37
C ILE A 237 14.07 -14.53 -2.08
N TYR A 238 14.30 -13.22 -2.24
CA TYR A 238 14.39 -12.30 -1.11
C TYR A 238 13.09 -12.29 -0.28
N ILE A 239 11.91 -12.10 -0.90
CA ILE A 239 10.64 -12.04 -0.19
C ILE A 239 10.25 -13.39 0.44
N THR A 240 10.73 -14.50 -0.12
CA THR A 240 10.57 -15.83 0.49
C THR A 240 11.28 -15.89 1.83
N ILE A 241 12.52 -15.43 1.89
CA ILE A 241 13.31 -15.35 3.13
C ILE A 241 12.67 -14.35 4.10
N ALA A 242 12.35 -13.15 3.63
CA ALA A 242 11.76 -12.08 4.45
C ALA A 242 10.43 -12.47 5.08
N SER A 243 9.58 -13.22 4.36
CA SER A 243 8.27 -13.65 4.86
C SER A 243 8.35 -14.60 6.07
N VAL A 244 9.37 -15.45 6.15
CA VAL A 244 9.53 -16.44 7.24
C VAL A 244 10.47 -15.97 8.36
N THR A 245 11.22 -14.90 8.12
CA THR A 245 12.14 -14.33 9.12
C THR A 245 11.35 -13.58 10.20
N PRO A 246 11.72 -13.66 11.50
CA PRO A 246 11.11 -12.87 12.57
C PRO A 246 11.12 -11.36 12.25
N VAL A 247 10.02 -10.68 12.59
CA VAL A 247 9.81 -9.26 12.20
C VAL A 247 10.90 -8.31 12.73
N TRP A 248 11.42 -8.58 13.93
CA TRP A 248 12.43 -7.75 14.58
C TRP A 248 13.82 -7.81 13.90
N ILE A 249 14.11 -8.86 13.12
CA ILE A 249 15.43 -9.02 12.44
C ILE A 249 15.50 -8.14 11.19
N LEU A 250 14.44 -8.13 10.39
CA LEU A 250 14.47 -7.51 9.07
C LEU A 250 13.34 -6.48 8.88
N LEU A 251 12.09 -6.85 9.10
CA LEU A 251 10.93 -6.04 8.72
C LEU A 251 10.88 -4.72 9.50
N GLN A 252 10.81 -4.78 10.84
CA GLN A 252 10.74 -3.60 11.69
C GLN A 252 11.93 -2.65 11.52
N PRO A 253 13.22 -3.13 11.58
CA PRO A 253 14.37 -2.27 11.41
C PRO A 253 14.43 -1.60 10.04
N ARG A 254 14.13 -2.38 8.99
CA ARG A 254 14.16 -1.87 7.63
C ARG A 254 13.06 -0.83 7.41
N ASP A 255 11.86 -1.10 7.83
CA ASP A 255 10.73 -0.18 7.65
C ASP A 255 10.92 1.10 8.45
N TYR A 256 11.46 0.99 9.67
CA TYR A 256 11.85 2.16 10.46
C TYR A 256 12.90 3.01 9.75
N LEU A 257 13.97 2.41 9.24
CA LEU A 257 14.99 3.13 8.48
C LEU A 257 14.45 3.68 7.14
N SER A 258 13.57 2.92 6.45
CA SER A 258 12.90 3.39 5.22
C SER A 258 12.03 4.61 5.47
N SER A 259 11.44 4.76 6.67
CA SER A 259 10.61 5.92 6.98
C SER A 259 11.41 7.23 6.94
N PHE A 260 12.70 7.23 7.28
CA PHE A 260 13.54 8.42 7.14
C PHE A 260 13.74 8.82 5.68
N LEU A 261 13.89 7.85 4.77
CA LEU A 261 13.94 8.12 3.33
C LEU A 261 12.62 8.69 2.84
N LEU A 262 11.50 8.17 3.33
CA LEU A 262 10.17 8.64 2.97
C LEU A 262 9.92 10.08 3.45
N TYR A 263 10.27 10.40 4.70
CA TYR A 263 10.19 11.77 5.20
C TYR A 263 11.14 12.71 4.46
N ALA A 264 12.37 12.26 4.16
CA ALA A 264 13.32 13.04 3.35
C ALA A 264 12.75 13.32 1.95
N MET A 265 12.13 12.33 1.30
CA MET A 265 11.46 12.48 0.02
C MET A 265 10.34 13.53 0.09
N LEU A 266 9.47 13.49 1.12
CA LEU A 266 8.42 14.48 1.32
C LEU A 266 8.99 15.88 1.51
N ILE A 267 10.03 16.01 2.34
CA ILE A 267 10.71 17.29 2.59
C ILE A 267 11.33 17.85 1.30
N VAL A 268 12.05 17.03 0.56
CA VAL A 268 12.66 17.42 -0.73
C VAL A 268 11.59 17.86 -1.73
N ALA A 269 10.47 17.12 -1.81
CA ALA A 269 9.37 17.47 -2.68
C ALA A 269 8.71 18.79 -2.29
N ILE A 270 8.48 19.01 -0.98
CA ILE A 270 7.92 20.28 -0.47
C ILE A 270 8.89 21.44 -0.75
N ILE A 271 10.19 21.25 -0.51
CA ILE A 271 11.22 22.28 -0.83
C ILE A 271 11.19 22.60 -2.33
N GLY A 272 11.12 21.59 -3.20
CA GLY A 272 11.03 21.78 -4.65
C GLY A 272 9.77 22.55 -5.07
N ILE A 273 8.61 22.20 -4.50
CA ILE A 273 7.34 22.88 -4.81
C ILE A 273 7.33 24.31 -4.28
N VAL A 274 7.80 24.55 -3.06
CA VAL A 274 7.85 25.87 -2.41
C VAL A 274 8.88 26.77 -3.08
N GLY A 275 10.06 26.25 -3.36
CA GLY A 275 11.17 27.02 -3.93
C GLY A 275 10.96 27.38 -5.40
N ALA A 276 10.52 26.44 -6.21
CA ALA A 276 10.25 26.67 -7.63
C ALA A 276 8.84 27.21 -7.91
N HIS A 277 7.87 26.89 -7.06
CA HIS A 277 6.42 27.24 -7.14
C HIS A 277 5.87 27.33 -8.57
N PRO A 278 6.08 26.33 -9.44
CA PRO A 278 5.73 26.42 -10.84
C PRO A 278 4.24 26.58 -11.05
N THR A 279 3.89 27.45 -12.01
CA THR A 279 2.52 27.55 -12.52
C THR A 279 2.43 26.79 -13.83
N ILE A 280 1.64 25.72 -13.83
CA ILE A 280 1.47 24.83 -14.99
C ILE A 280 0.31 25.32 -15.84
N ASP A 281 0.57 25.50 -17.14
CA ASP A 281 -0.45 25.90 -18.13
C ASP A 281 -1.55 24.81 -18.21
N GLU A 282 -2.80 25.24 -18.30
CA GLU A 282 -3.95 24.35 -18.47
C GLU A 282 -3.94 23.58 -19.79
N LYS A 283 -3.22 24.08 -20.81
CA LYS A 283 -2.99 23.33 -22.06
C LYS A 283 -2.10 22.11 -21.86
N VAL A 284 -1.18 22.17 -20.88
CA VAL A 284 -0.27 21.06 -20.54
C VAL A 284 -0.93 20.09 -19.56
N PHE A 285 -1.60 20.64 -18.55
CA PHE A 285 -2.28 19.85 -17.54
C PHE A 285 -3.61 20.51 -17.16
N PRO A 286 -4.72 20.16 -17.85
CA PRO A 286 -6.01 20.78 -17.65
C PRO A 286 -6.59 20.48 -16.25
N ALA A 287 -7.39 21.42 -15.75
CA ALA A 287 -8.14 21.19 -14.51
C ALA A 287 -9.11 20.01 -14.67
N PHE A 288 -9.83 19.95 -15.78
CA PHE A 288 -10.74 18.86 -16.12
C PHE A 288 -10.63 18.56 -17.61
N ALA A 289 -10.31 17.31 -17.95
CA ALA A 289 -10.13 16.87 -19.32
C ALA A 289 -11.39 16.24 -19.94
N GLY A 290 -12.38 15.87 -19.11
CA GLY A 290 -13.64 15.29 -19.55
C GLY A 290 -14.05 14.05 -18.75
N PHE A 291 -15.31 13.65 -18.90
CA PHE A 291 -15.85 12.41 -18.30
C PHE A 291 -15.43 11.15 -19.06
N THR A 292 -14.97 11.31 -20.28
CA THR A 292 -14.58 10.20 -21.16
C THR A 292 -13.31 10.59 -21.90
N ILE A 293 -12.27 9.76 -21.81
CA ILE A 293 -10.98 9.96 -22.46
C ILE A 293 -10.68 8.74 -23.36
N ASN A 294 -10.33 8.98 -24.60
CA ASN A 294 -9.88 7.95 -25.52
C ASN A 294 -8.34 7.90 -25.53
N ASN A 295 -7.78 6.75 -25.24
CA ASN A 295 -6.34 6.50 -25.29
C ASN A 295 -6.03 5.15 -25.96
N ALA A 296 -4.74 4.77 -25.98
CA ALA A 296 -4.28 3.51 -26.58
C ALA A 296 -4.93 2.26 -25.94
N ASN A 297 -5.43 2.37 -24.71
CA ASN A 297 -6.12 1.28 -24.00
C ASN A 297 -7.66 1.32 -24.22
N GLY A 298 -8.14 2.12 -25.16
CA GLY A 298 -9.56 2.30 -25.47
C GLY A 298 -10.19 3.46 -24.71
N THR A 299 -11.53 3.45 -24.65
CA THR A 299 -12.32 4.49 -24.00
C THR A 299 -12.27 4.32 -22.47
N GLN A 300 -11.79 5.35 -21.78
CA GLN A 300 -11.70 5.41 -20.34
C GLN A 300 -12.80 6.33 -19.79
N PHE A 301 -13.60 5.83 -18.87
CA PHE A 301 -14.66 6.60 -18.21
C PHE A 301 -14.18 7.09 -16.85
N LEU A 302 -14.42 8.36 -16.52
CA LEU A 302 -14.07 8.91 -15.21
C LEU A 302 -14.66 8.05 -14.07
N PHE A 303 -15.97 7.73 -14.14
CA PHE A 303 -16.56 6.72 -13.29
C PHE A 303 -16.58 5.37 -14.03
N PRO A 304 -16.04 4.30 -13.48
CA PRO A 304 -15.45 4.14 -12.13
C PRO A 304 -13.91 4.30 -12.08
N ILE A 305 -13.23 4.57 -13.21
CA ILE A 305 -11.79 4.40 -13.36
C ILE A 305 -10.99 5.35 -12.46
N LEU A 306 -11.40 6.62 -12.33
CA LEU A 306 -10.75 7.55 -11.41
C LEU A 306 -10.61 6.96 -10.00
N PHE A 307 -11.71 6.45 -9.49
CA PHE A 307 -11.83 5.97 -8.11
C PHE A 307 -11.04 4.69 -7.84
N THR A 308 -10.88 3.82 -8.84
CA THR A 308 -10.10 2.60 -8.71
C THR A 308 -8.63 2.77 -9.07
N THR A 309 -8.28 3.76 -9.89
CA THR A 309 -6.91 4.05 -10.29
C THR A 309 -6.16 4.83 -9.19
N VAL A 310 -6.81 5.84 -8.58
CA VAL A 310 -6.30 6.53 -7.38
C VAL A 310 -6.65 5.68 -6.15
N ALA A 311 -6.11 4.47 -6.11
CA ALA A 311 -6.40 3.55 -5.02
C ALA A 311 -5.82 4.07 -3.70
N CYS A 312 -4.57 3.80 -3.43
CA CYS A 312 -3.97 4.03 -2.12
C CYS A 312 -3.93 5.52 -1.73
N GLY A 313 -3.83 6.46 -2.68
CA GLY A 313 -3.84 7.90 -2.38
C GLY A 313 -5.17 8.47 -1.85
N ALA A 314 -6.25 7.68 -1.83
CA ALA A 314 -7.55 8.08 -1.29
C ALA A 314 -8.14 7.05 -0.32
N ILE A 315 -8.11 5.77 -0.66
CA ILE A 315 -8.54 4.65 0.19
C ILE A 315 -7.91 3.36 -0.35
N SER A 316 -7.46 2.46 0.52
CA SER A 316 -6.84 1.19 0.13
C SER A 316 -7.25 0.05 1.05
N GLY A 317 -7.71 -1.04 0.48
CA GLY A 317 -8.08 -2.24 1.23
C GLY A 317 -6.89 -2.95 1.85
N PHE A 318 -5.73 -2.88 1.22
CA PHE A 318 -4.48 -3.41 1.76
C PHE A 318 -4.15 -2.82 3.14
N HIS A 319 -4.51 -1.55 3.39
CA HIS A 319 -4.31 -0.89 4.68
C HIS A 319 -5.04 -1.56 5.83
N SER A 320 -6.25 -2.10 5.61
CA SER A 320 -6.97 -2.84 6.66
C SER A 320 -6.25 -4.13 7.05
N LEU A 321 -5.58 -4.77 6.09
CA LEU A 321 -4.78 -5.96 6.36
C LEU A 321 -3.48 -5.60 7.11
N VAL A 322 -2.82 -4.49 6.77
CA VAL A 322 -1.67 -3.96 7.50
C VAL A 322 -2.09 -3.54 8.93
N SER A 323 -3.15 -2.76 9.05
CA SER A 323 -3.67 -2.27 10.34
C SER A 323 -4.00 -3.42 11.29
N SER A 324 -4.71 -4.45 10.81
CA SER A 324 -5.13 -5.60 11.62
C SER A 324 -4.11 -6.73 11.70
N GLY A 325 -3.24 -6.86 10.69
CA GLY A 325 -2.27 -7.96 10.62
C GLY A 325 -0.94 -7.70 11.32
N THR A 326 -0.51 -6.43 11.37
CA THR A 326 0.79 -6.05 11.93
C THR A 326 0.70 -4.92 12.93
N THR A 327 0.09 -3.78 12.59
CA THR A 327 0.08 -2.56 13.41
C THR A 327 -0.63 -2.75 14.74
N SER A 328 -1.78 -3.43 14.76
CA SER A 328 -2.56 -3.70 15.96
C SER A 328 -1.81 -4.54 17.00
N LYS A 329 -0.89 -5.39 16.54
CA LYS A 329 -0.07 -6.26 17.38
C LYS A 329 1.15 -5.54 17.97
N GLN A 330 1.42 -4.33 17.52
CA GLN A 330 2.59 -3.54 17.92
C GLN A 330 2.20 -2.22 18.59
N LEU A 331 0.91 -1.88 18.64
CA LEU A 331 0.42 -0.63 19.21
C LEU A 331 0.62 -0.58 20.72
N ASP A 332 1.47 0.34 21.20
CA ASP A 332 1.78 0.50 22.61
C ASP A 332 0.57 1.04 23.40
N LYS A 333 -0.06 2.10 22.89
CA LYS A 333 -1.20 2.77 23.53
C LYS A 333 -2.36 2.94 22.56
N GLU A 334 -3.58 2.76 23.06
CA GLU A 334 -4.79 2.96 22.25
C GLU A 334 -4.92 4.39 21.72
N SER A 335 -4.41 5.39 22.45
CA SER A 335 -4.37 6.80 22.02
C SER A 335 -3.60 7.02 20.72
N ASP A 336 -2.64 6.14 20.41
CA ASP A 336 -1.78 6.26 19.25
C ASP A 336 -2.47 5.72 17.98
N ALA A 337 -3.60 5.03 18.11
CA ALA A 337 -4.33 4.47 16.98
C ALA A 337 -4.78 5.54 15.95
N LYS A 338 -5.28 6.69 16.43
CA LYS A 338 -5.70 7.79 15.55
C LYS A 338 -4.52 8.41 14.79
N PRO A 339 -3.42 8.87 15.43
CA PRO A 339 -2.30 9.44 14.70
C PRO A 339 -1.66 8.43 13.74
N ILE A 340 -1.57 7.16 14.10
CA ILE A 340 -0.93 6.14 13.28
C ILE A 340 -1.80 5.79 12.06
N ALA A 341 -3.04 5.36 12.26
CA ALA A 341 -3.87 4.90 11.15
C ALA A 341 -4.52 6.06 10.39
N TYR A 342 -5.31 6.90 11.06
CA TYR A 342 -5.97 8.02 10.40
C TYR A 342 -4.94 9.06 9.89
N GLY A 343 -3.96 9.42 10.72
CA GLY A 343 -2.88 10.35 10.37
C GLY A 343 -1.99 9.82 9.27
N GLY A 344 -1.63 8.52 9.29
CA GLY A 344 -0.86 7.85 8.25
C GLY A 344 -1.53 7.93 6.88
N MET A 345 -2.84 7.65 6.82
CA MET A 345 -3.62 7.77 5.58
C MET A 345 -3.64 9.20 5.05
N LEU A 346 -3.78 10.22 5.91
CA LEU A 346 -3.76 11.61 5.43
C LEU A 346 -2.38 12.07 4.96
N LEU A 347 -1.29 11.56 5.55
CA LEU A 347 0.06 11.78 5.03
C LEU A 347 0.24 11.15 3.64
N GLU A 348 -0.38 10.01 3.40
CA GLU A 348 -0.39 9.40 2.07
C GLU A 348 -1.16 10.23 1.05
N CYS A 349 -2.26 10.87 1.46
CA CYS A 349 -2.96 11.86 0.63
C CYS A 349 -2.06 13.06 0.26
N VAL A 350 -1.23 13.54 1.22
CA VAL A 350 -0.24 14.60 0.93
C VAL A 350 0.74 14.14 -0.16
N LEU A 351 1.24 12.90 -0.08
CA LEU A 351 2.10 12.33 -1.11
C LEU A 351 1.41 12.26 -2.49
N ALA A 352 0.12 11.91 -2.52
CA ALA A 352 -0.66 11.90 -3.76
C ALA A 352 -0.82 13.30 -4.37
N ILE A 353 -1.00 14.33 -3.55
CA ILE A 353 -1.03 15.73 -4.01
C ILE A 353 0.34 16.20 -4.51
N ILE A 354 1.42 15.86 -3.80
CA ILE A 354 2.79 16.11 -4.26
C ILE A 354 3.03 15.46 -5.62
N THR A 355 2.52 14.24 -5.82
CA THR A 355 2.59 13.56 -7.10
C THR A 355 1.87 14.31 -8.21
N LEU A 356 0.69 14.90 -7.94
CA LEU A 356 0.01 15.75 -8.92
C LEU A 356 0.83 16.99 -9.32
N CYS A 357 1.49 17.62 -8.36
CA CYS A 357 2.41 18.73 -8.64
C CYS A 357 3.58 18.25 -9.52
N ALA A 358 4.14 17.07 -9.21
CA ALA A 358 5.23 16.46 -9.99
C ALA A 358 4.80 16.16 -11.44
N ILE A 359 3.60 15.60 -11.66
CA ILE A 359 3.07 15.31 -13.00
C ILE A 359 3.01 16.58 -13.85
N GLY A 360 2.47 17.66 -13.29
CA GLY A 360 2.36 18.92 -14.00
C GLY A 360 3.72 19.42 -14.50
N TYR A 361 4.72 19.42 -13.61
CA TYR A 361 6.06 19.91 -13.96
C TYR A 361 6.85 18.92 -14.83
N ALA A 362 6.67 17.62 -14.63
CA ALA A 362 7.26 16.57 -15.45
C ALA A 362 6.83 16.68 -16.93
N ARG A 363 5.55 17.01 -17.18
CA ARG A 363 5.04 17.27 -18.55
C ARG A 363 5.70 18.47 -19.21
N VAL A 364 6.02 19.53 -18.44
CA VAL A 364 6.75 20.70 -18.94
C VAL A 364 8.21 20.36 -19.24
N THR A 365 8.84 19.52 -18.42
CA THR A 365 10.28 19.21 -18.50
C THR A 365 10.60 17.94 -19.30
N GLY A 366 9.59 17.28 -19.88
CA GLY A 366 9.77 16.14 -20.78
C GLY A 366 9.97 14.80 -20.09
N HIS A 367 9.75 14.70 -18.78
CA HIS A 367 9.76 13.43 -18.03
C HIS A 367 8.40 12.73 -18.21
N THR A 368 8.32 11.74 -19.12
CA THR A 368 7.04 11.10 -19.50
C THR A 368 7.08 9.57 -19.50
N HIS A 369 8.20 8.96 -19.15
CA HIS A 369 8.47 7.52 -19.30
C HIS A 369 8.24 6.72 -18.00
N GLY A 370 6.97 6.50 -17.66
CA GLY A 370 6.60 5.68 -16.50
C GLY A 370 6.53 6.45 -15.18
N ALA A 371 5.92 5.82 -14.18
CA ALA A 371 5.58 6.48 -12.91
C ALA A 371 6.82 6.99 -12.15
N THR A 372 7.90 6.22 -12.15
CA THR A 372 9.14 6.59 -11.46
C THR A 372 9.78 7.84 -12.07
N ASP A 373 9.88 7.91 -13.40
CA ASP A 373 10.47 9.06 -14.09
C ASP A 373 9.62 10.31 -13.95
N ILE A 374 8.30 10.20 -14.07
CA ILE A 374 7.36 11.32 -13.88
C ILE A 374 7.49 11.88 -12.46
N PHE A 375 7.46 11.04 -11.46
CA PHE A 375 7.52 11.48 -10.07
C PHE A 375 8.90 12.01 -9.69
N ALA A 376 9.94 11.18 -9.84
CA ALA A 376 11.29 11.55 -9.43
C ALA A 376 11.88 12.64 -10.33
N GLY A 377 11.65 12.56 -11.63
CA GLY A 377 12.10 13.56 -12.59
C GLY A 377 11.42 14.91 -12.40
N GLY A 378 10.10 14.92 -12.20
CA GLY A 378 9.34 16.14 -11.94
C GLY A 378 9.80 16.86 -10.67
N ILE A 379 9.97 16.15 -9.55
CA ILE A 379 10.45 16.73 -8.29
C ILE A 379 11.91 17.17 -8.40
N ALA A 380 12.78 16.33 -8.94
CA ALA A 380 14.21 16.68 -9.10
C ALA A 380 14.39 17.90 -10.00
N ALA A 381 13.57 18.03 -11.05
CA ALA A 381 13.56 19.21 -11.91
C ALA A 381 13.06 20.48 -11.17
N MET A 382 12.05 20.37 -10.29
CA MET A 382 11.62 21.51 -9.45
C MET A 382 12.74 21.94 -8.49
N VAL A 383 13.42 21.01 -7.84
CA VAL A 383 14.55 21.34 -6.95
C VAL A 383 15.66 22.02 -7.73
N ALA A 384 15.99 21.52 -8.92
CA ALA A 384 17.02 22.10 -9.77
C ALA A 384 16.65 23.48 -10.35
N ALA A 385 15.35 23.82 -10.37
CA ALA A 385 14.90 25.16 -10.79
C ALA A 385 15.09 26.23 -9.70
N ILE A 386 15.43 25.84 -8.47
CA ILE A 386 15.77 26.78 -7.39
C ILE A 386 17.19 27.31 -7.62
N PRO A 387 17.42 28.65 -7.63
CA PRO A 387 18.75 29.22 -7.82
C PRO A 387 19.77 28.64 -6.82
N GLY A 388 20.90 28.15 -7.33
CA GLY A 388 21.98 27.52 -6.55
C GLY A 388 21.81 26.03 -6.28
N PHE A 389 20.71 25.40 -6.74
CA PHE A 389 20.43 23.96 -6.55
C PHE A 389 20.52 23.14 -7.86
N GLU A 390 20.93 23.77 -8.97
CA GLU A 390 20.98 23.16 -10.31
C GLU A 390 21.79 21.86 -10.33
N GLY A 391 22.92 21.85 -9.61
CA GLY A 391 23.83 20.70 -9.51
C GLY A 391 23.26 19.49 -8.75
N LEU A 392 22.16 19.66 -8.01
CA LEU A 392 21.57 18.60 -7.19
C LEU A 392 20.60 17.70 -7.95
N LYS A 393 20.24 18.02 -9.20
CA LYS A 393 19.23 17.28 -9.97
C LYS A 393 19.44 15.76 -9.94
N ASN A 394 20.62 15.28 -10.27
CA ASN A 394 20.91 13.86 -10.37
C ASN A 394 20.91 13.15 -8.99
N ILE A 395 21.40 13.81 -7.95
CA ILE A 395 21.40 13.30 -6.59
C ILE A 395 19.95 13.17 -6.09
N MET A 396 19.14 14.20 -6.29
CA MET A 396 17.72 14.19 -5.90
C MET A 396 16.93 13.15 -6.69
N TYR A 397 17.16 13.05 -7.99
CA TYR A 397 16.54 11.99 -8.80
C TYR A 397 16.85 10.59 -8.26
N THR A 398 18.13 10.31 -7.99
CA THR A 398 18.55 9.01 -7.46
C THR A 398 17.97 8.75 -6.07
N LEU A 399 17.95 9.73 -5.18
CA LEU A 399 17.31 9.65 -3.87
C LEU A 399 15.82 9.30 -3.97
N LEU A 400 15.11 9.99 -4.85
CA LEU A 400 13.67 9.80 -5.04
C LEU A 400 13.35 8.42 -5.62
N VAL A 401 14.14 7.94 -6.61
CA VAL A 401 13.99 6.59 -7.17
C VAL A 401 14.31 5.52 -6.13
N LEU A 402 15.39 5.71 -5.35
CA LEU A 402 15.73 4.80 -4.25
C LEU A 402 14.61 4.72 -3.22
N THR A 403 14.09 5.88 -2.79
CA THR A 403 13.00 5.94 -1.81
C THR A 403 11.76 5.24 -2.34
N TYR A 404 11.36 5.51 -3.58
CA TYR A 404 10.24 4.84 -4.24
C TYR A 404 10.42 3.32 -4.29
N SER A 405 11.61 2.85 -4.65
CA SER A 405 11.92 1.42 -4.67
C SER A 405 11.91 0.81 -3.25
N ALA A 406 12.46 1.50 -2.26
CA ALA A 406 12.57 1.02 -0.89
C ALA A 406 11.19 0.76 -0.26
N PHE A 407 10.24 1.68 -0.41
CA PHE A 407 8.91 1.45 0.17
C PHE A 407 8.03 0.54 -0.68
N CYS A 408 8.24 0.45 -2.00
CA CYS A 408 7.63 -0.64 -2.78
C CYS A 408 8.09 -2.02 -2.29
N LEU A 409 9.38 -2.15 -1.95
CA LEU A 409 9.93 -3.38 -1.38
C LEU A 409 9.38 -3.67 0.03
N THR A 410 9.20 -2.63 0.86
CA THR A 410 8.58 -2.74 2.18
C THR A 410 7.13 -3.25 2.08
N SER A 411 6.33 -2.66 1.21
CA SER A 411 4.94 -3.10 0.98
C SER A 411 4.88 -4.52 0.40
N LEU A 412 5.83 -4.88 -0.47
CA LEU A 412 5.94 -6.23 -1.04
C LEU A 412 6.22 -7.29 0.03
N ASP A 413 7.14 -7.03 0.96
CA ASP A 413 7.45 -7.94 2.07
C ASP A 413 6.26 -8.12 2.99
N THR A 414 5.62 -7.03 3.37
CA THR A 414 4.41 -7.06 4.20
C THR A 414 3.27 -7.81 3.49
N ALA A 415 3.04 -7.55 2.20
CA ALA A 415 2.03 -8.25 1.40
C ALA A 415 2.29 -9.76 1.32
N THR A 416 3.55 -10.17 1.12
CA THR A 416 3.93 -11.58 1.05
C THR A 416 3.68 -12.29 2.39
N ARG A 417 4.00 -11.64 3.50
CA ARG A 417 3.75 -12.16 4.86
C ARG A 417 2.25 -12.26 5.13
N LEU A 418 1.48 -11.25 4.79
CA LEU A 418 0.02 -11.25 4.95
C LEU A 418 -0.64 -12.32 4.07
N ALA A 419 -0.19 -12.49 2.83
CA ALA A 419 -0.69 -13.55 1.96
C ALA A 419 -0.41 -14.95 2.54
N ARG A 420 0.80 -15.17 3.09
CA ARG A 420 1.11 -16.38 3.84
C ARG A 420 0.13 -16.61 5.00
N PHE A 421 -0.16 -15.59 5.80
CA PHE A 421 -1.12 -15.69 6.90
C PHE A 421 -2.53 -16.03 6.40
N MET A 422 -3.02 -15.36 5.35
CA MET A 422 -4.32 -15.67 4.76
C MET A 422 -4.38 -17.10 4.23
N PHE A 423 -3.32 -17.58 3.56
CA PHE A 423 -3.24 -18.95 3.09
C PHE A 423 -3.30 -19.96 4.26
N GLN A 424 -2.53 -19.74 5.33
CA GLN A 424 -2.54 -20.59 6.51
C GLN A 424 -3.90 -20.56 7.22
N GLU A 425 -4.49 -19.37 7.41
CA GLU A 425 -5.77 -19.18 8.09
C GLU A 425 -6.94 -19.87 7.39
N PHE A 426 -6.87 -20.03 6.06
CA PHE A 426 -7.87 -20.78 5.30
C PHE A 426 -7.99 -22.25 5.75
N TRP A 427 -6.88 -22.87 6.17
CA TRP A 427 -6.80 -24.26 6.57
C TRP A 427 -6.98 -24.49 8.08
N LEU A 428 -7.07 -23.41 8.86
CA LEU A 428 -7.24 -23.46 10.31
C LEU A 428 -8.71 -23.36 10.72
N GLU A 429 -9.08 -24.10 11.75
CA GLU A 429 -10.36 -23.90 12.43
C GLU A 429 -10.32 -22.66 13.34
N PRO A 430 -11.48 -22.07 13.67
CA PRO A 430 -11.52 -20.92 14.56
C PRO A 430 -10.84 -21.21 15.90
N GLY A 431 -9.80 -20.43 16.24
CA GLY A 431 -9.03 -20.60 17.48
C GLY A 431 -7.93 -21.66 17.44
N GLU A 432 -7.76 -22.39 16.33
CA GLU A 432 -6.71 -23.41 16.18
C GLU A 432 -5.36 -22.75 15.86
N ASN A 433 -4.30 -23.19 16.56
CA ASN A 433 -2.93 -22.76 16.27
C ASN A 433 -2.31 -23.63 15.16
N PRO A 434 -1.52 -23.04 14.22
CA PRO A 434 -0.79 -23.83 13.20
C PRO A 434 0.07 -24.96 13.77
N LYS A 435 0.58 -24.80 14.99
CA LYS A 435 1.42 -25.79 15.68
C LYS A 435 0.63 -27.02 16.17
N ASP A 436 -0.67 -26.87 16.36
CA ASP A 436 -1.53 -27.92 16.93
C ASP A 436 -2.13 -28.85 15.87
N VAL A 437 -1.99 -28.49 14.58
CA VAL A 437 -2.51 -29.27 13.45
C VAL A 437 -1.74 -30.58 13.28
N LYS A 438 -2.43 -31.70 13.48
CA LYS A 438 -1.85 -33.07 13.42
C LYS A 438 -2.03 -33.76 12.06
N ASP A 439 -3.05 -33.40 11.29
CA ASP A 439 -3.35 -33.94 9.96
C ASP A 439 -2.21 -33.65 8.97
N GLY A 440 -1.71 -34.70 8.29
CA GLY A 440 -0.55 -34.59 7.40
C GLY A 440 -0.73 -33.60 6.25
N PHE A 441 -1.90 -33.58 5.60
CA PHE A 441 -2.17 -32.65 4.52
C PHE A 441 -2.37 -31.22 5.05
N ARG A 442 -3.22 -31.03 6.07
CA ARG A 442 -3.43 -29.71 6.69
C ARG A 442 -2.13 -29.17 7.29
N LYS A 443 -1.31 -30.05 7.93
CA LYS A 443 0.00 -29.69 8.48
C LYS A 443 0.94 -29.13 7.40
N LEU A 444 0.92 -29.69 6.18
CA LEU A 444 1.68 -29.18 5.05
C LEU A 444 1.15 -27.81 4.62
N MET A 445 -0.17 -27.62 4.52
CA MET A 445 -0.79 -26.38 4.09
C MET A 445 -0.55 -25.23 5.09
N VAL A 446 -0.58 -25.50 6.40
CA VAL A 446 -0.31 -24.46 7.41
C VAL A 446 1.19 -24.24 7.66
N ASN A 447 2.07 -24.98 6.99
CA ASN A 447 3.52 -24.77 7.10
C ASN A 447 3.90 -23.41 6.49
N PRO A 448 4.58 -22.52 7.25
CA PRO A 448 4.89 -21.17 6.78
C PRO A 448 5.79 -21.14 5.55
N TYR A 449 6.72 -22.10 5.42
CA TYR A 449 7.59 -22.21 4.24
C TYR A 449 6.82 -22.59 3.00
N PHE A 450 5.96 -23.61 3.10
CA PHE A 450 5.13 -24.08 1.99
C PHE A 450 4.15 -23.00 1.52
N ALA A 451 3.43 -22.36 2.46
CA ALA A 451 2.52 -21.27 2.18
C ALA A 451 3.22 -20.07 1.49
N THR A 452 4.43 -19.72 1.95
CA THR A 452 5.23 -18.65 1.34
C THR A 452 5.67 -18.99 -0.07
N ILE A 453 6.20 -20.22 -0.29
CA ILE A 453 6.68 -20.66 -1.61
C ILE A 453 5.55 -20.61 -2.64
N ILE A 454 4.37 -21.14 -2.32
CA ILE A 454 3.21 -21.09 -3.22
C ILE A 454 2.84 -19.64 -3.53
N THR A 455 2.75 -18.79 -2.50
CA THR A 455 2.41 -17.38 -2.66
C THR A 455 3.40 -16.67 -3.59
N VAL A 456 4.69 -16.87 -3.38
CA VAL A 456 5.75 -16.23 -4.18
C VAL A 456 5.75 -16.74 -5.61
N ILE A 457 5.61 -18.05 -5.83
CA ILE A 457 5.55 -18.61 -7.19
C ILE A 457 4.36 -18.00 -7.95
N LEU A 458 3.18 -17.97 -7.35
CA LEU A 458 1.99 -17.38 -7.99
C LEU A 458 2.17 -15.89 -8.26
N GLY A 459 2.63 -15.11 -7.28
CA GLY A 459 2.81 -13.67 -7.41
C GLY A 459 3.89 -13.29 -8.44
N ILE A 460 5.07 -13.92 -8.38
CA ILE A 460 6.16 -13.64 -9.32
C ILE A 460 5.80 -14.08 -10.75
N SER A 461 5.20 -15.26 -10.93
CA SER A 461 4.76 -15.73 -12.23
C SER A 461 3.74 -14.78 -12.86
N LEU A 462 2.79 -14.29 -12.07
CA LEU A 462 1.82 -13.31 -12.52
C LEU A 462 2.49 -11.95 -12.85
N GLY A 463 3.44 -11.51 -12.02
CA GLY A 463 4.21 -10.27 -12.21
C GLY A 463 5.06 -10.26 -13.47
N MET A 464 5.62 -11.42 -13.86
CA MET A 464 6.36 -11.59 -15.13
C MET A 464 5.48 -11.37 -16.37
N GLY A 465 4.16 -11.46 -16.25
CA GLY A 465 3.19 -11.16 -17.30
C GLY A 465 3.10 -9.66 -17.67
N GLY A 466 3.69 -8.77 -16.87
CA GLY A 466 3.81 -7.33 -17.10
C GLY A 466 2.89 -6.49 -16.21
N PHE A 467 3.49 -5.50 -15.55
CA PHE A 467 2.84 -4.58 -14.61
C PHE A 467 1.58 -3.89 -15.17
N ALA A 468 1.65 -3.36 -16.39
CA ALA A 468 0.55 -2.62 -16.99
C ALA A 468 -0.73 -3.47 -17.16
N LYS A 469 -0.59 -4.79 -17.30
CA LYS A 469 -1.71 -5.72 -17.43
C LYS A 469 -2.39 -6.03 -16.09
N ILE A 470 -1.65 -5.90 -14.99
CA ILE A 470 -2.10 -6.29 -13.64
C ILE A 470 -2.66 -5.10 -12.88
N TRP A 471 -2.14 -3.88 -13.12
CA TRP A 471 -2.43 -2.70 -12.32
C TRP A 471 -3.93 -2.37 -12.21
N GLY A 472 -4.67 -2.42 -13.30
CA GLY A 472 -6.11 -2.14 -13.28
C GLY A 472 -6.89 -3.15 -12.43
N LEU A 473 -6.57 -4.43 -12.56
CA LEU A 473 -7.19 -5.50 -11.77
C LEU A 473 -6.81 -5.40 -10.30
N PHE A 474 -5.53 -5.13 -10.01
CA PHE A 474 -5.05 -4.87 -8.65
C PHE A 474 -5.77 -3.68 -8.02
N GLY A 475 -5.86 -2.54 -8.72
CA GLY A 475 -6.55 -1.36 -8.22
C GLY A 475 -8.00 -1.63 -7.86
N ALA A 476 -8.76 -2.29 -8.73
CA ALA A 476 -10.16 -2.64 -8.49
C ALA A 476 -10.32 -3.66 -7.34
N ALA A 477 -9.48 -4.69 -7.29
CA ALA A 477 -9.50 -5.69 -6.21
C ALA A 477 -9.15 -5.06 -4.85
N ASN A 478 -8.13 -4.21 -4.81
CA ASN A 478 -7.72 -3.49 -3.60
C ASN A 478 -8.82 -2.56 -3.08
N GLN A 479 -9.52 -1.86 -3.96
CA GLN A 479 -10.65 -1.01 -3.58
C GLN A 479 -11.85 -1.80 -3.08
N LEU A 480 -12.09 -2.98 -3.66
CA LEU A 480 -13.13 -3.87 -3.18
C LEU A 480 -12.80 -4.43 -1.79
N LEU A 481 -11.53 -4.73 -1.53
CA LEU A 481 -11.06 -5.10 -0.19
C LEU A 481 -11.33 -3.99 0.83
N ALA A 482 -11.17 -2.71 0.43
CA ALA A 482 -11.52 -1.58 1.28
C ALA A 482 -13.02 -1.53 1.60
N ALA A 483 -13.87 -1.76 0.60
CA ALA A 483 -15.32 -1.81 0.80
C ALA A 483 -15.72 -2.90 1.80
N ILE A 484 -15.10 -4.08 1.71
CA ILE A 484 -15.35 -5.20 2.62
C ILE A 484 -14.78 -4.92 4.02
N GLY A 485 -13.62 -4.26 4.12
CA GLY A 485 -13.07 -3.79 5.40
C GLY A 485 -14.01 -2.82 6.12
N LEU A 486 -14.53 -1.82 5.39
CA LEU A 486 -15.56 -0.91 5.91
C LEU A 486 -16.82 -1.65 6.36
N LEU A 487 -17.25 -2.65 5.58
CA LEU A 487 -18.41 -3.49 5.90
C LEU A 487 -18.20 -4.28 7.21
N ALA A 488 -17.03 -4.87 7.40
CA ALA A 488 -16.68 -5.62 8.61
C ALA A 488 -16.72 -4.75 9.86
N VAL A 489 -16.12 -3.56 9.77
CA VAL A 489 -16.09 -2.59 10.89
C VAL A 489 -17.50 -2.05 11.18
N ALA A 490 -18.29 -1.75 10.13
CA ALA A 490 -19.68 -1.30 10.29
C ALA A 490 -20.56 -2.35 10.97
N ALA A 491 -20.41 -3.62 10.61
CA ALA A 491 -21.13 -4.73 11.21
C ALA A 491 -20.75 -4.89 12.70
N TRP A 492 -19.45 -4.86 13.02
CA TRP A 492 -18.97 -4.92 14.39
C TRP A 492 -19.51 -3.76 15.26
N LEU A 493 -19.37 -2.51 14.81
CA LEU A 493 -19.87 -1.35 15.57
C LEU A 493 -21.38 -1.41 15.77
N GLY A 494 -22.13 -1.89 14.75
CA GLY A 494 -23.56 -2.11 14.88
C GLY A 494 -23.91 -3.14 15.96
N ASN A 495 -23.20 -4.28 15.98
CA ASN A 495 -23.36 -5.31 17.00
C ASN A 495 -22.98 -4.81 18.41
N ALA A 496 -21.96 -3.95 18.52
CA ALA A 496 -21.55 -3.29 19.75
C ALA A 496 -22.44 -2.10 20.17
N GLY A 497 -23.55 -1.85 19.45
CA GLY A 497 -24.47 -0.75 19.74
C GLY A 497 -23.90 0.65 19.54
N LYS A 498 -22.77 0.77 18.81
CA LYS A 498 -22.13 2.05 18.51
C LYS A 498 -22.57 2.61 17.16
N ASN A 499 -22.37 3.92 16.98
CA ASN A 499 -22.70 4.59 15.73
C ASN A 499 -21.80 4.09 14.57
N ASN A 500 -22.39 3.47 13.56
CA ASN A 500 -21.72 2.97 12.36
C ASN A 500 -22.10 3.71 11.07
N LYS A 501 -22.91 4.78 11.15
CA LYS A 501 -23.46 5.47 9.97
C LYS A 501 -22.40 6.07 9.06
N MET A 502 -21.22 6.45 9.63
CA MET A 502 -20.11 7.00 8.86
C MET A 502 -19.51 6.00 7.86
N PHE A 503 -19.76 4.70 8.03
CA PHE A 503 -19.28 3.66 7.11
C PHE A 503 -20.23 3.38 5.96
N LEU A 504 -21.56 3.63 6.12
CA LEU A 504 -22.58 3.17 5.18
C LEU A 504 -22.42 3.77 3.77
N PHE A 505 -22.18 5.08 3.68
CA PHE A 505 -22.00 5.73 2.39
C PHE A 505 -20.65 5.34 1.74
N PRO A 506 -19.47 5.44 2.42
CA PRO A 506 -18.20 5.00 1.84
C PRO A 506 -18.22 3.55 1.37
N MET A 507 -18.75 2.64 2.17
CA MET A 507 -18.88 1.22 1.86
C MET A 507 -19.72 0.97 0.61
N SER A 508 -20.93 1.55 0.55
CA SER A 508 -21.85 1.37 -0.58
C SER A 508 -21.28 1.95 -1.87
N PHE A 509 -20.69 3.15 -1.79
CA PHE A 509 -20.03 3.80 -2.92
C PHE A 509 -18.87 2.96 -3.44
N MET A 510 -17.99 2.48 -2.56
CA MET A 510 -16.83 1.67 -2.96
C MET A 510 -17.25 0.32 -3.55
N LEU A 511 -18.29 -0.34 -3.00
CA LEU A 511 -18.85 -1.55 -3.59
C LEU A 511 -19.34 -1.30 -5.02
N LEU A 512 -20.11 -0.24 -5.24
CA LEU A 512 -20.61 0.11 -6.57
C LEU A 512 -19.49 0.38 -7.55
N VAL A 513 -18.55 1.26 -7.18
CA VAL A 513 -17.39 1.63 -8.00
C VAL A 513 -16.59 0.41 -8.42
N THR A 514 -16.27 -0.46 -7.46
CA THR A 514 -15.37 -1.59 -7.70
C THR A 514 -16.03 -2.71 -8.50
N ILE A 515 -17.31 -3.00 -8.25
CA ILE A 515 -18.05 -3.96 -9.06
C ILE A 515 -18.18 -3.46 -10.51
N CYS A 516 -18.49 -2.18 -10.71
CA CYS A 516 -18.53 -1.57 -12.05
C CYS A 516 -17.15 -1.66 -12.74
N SER A 517 -16.07 -1.33 -12.02
CA SER A 517 -14.72 -1.35 -12.57
C SER A 517 -14.28 -2.76 -12.97
N LEU A 518 -14.47 -3.75 -12.09
CA LEU A 518 -14.16 -5.15 -12.39
C LEU A 518 -14.97 -5.68 -13.58
N SER A 519 -16.26 -5.34 -13.64
CA SER A 519 -17.13 -5.74 -14.75
C SER A 519 -16.66 -5.14 -16.08
N LEU A 520 -16.21 -3.89 -16.09
CA LEU A 520 -15.62 -3.25 -17.28
C LEU A 520 -14.30 -3.90 -17.69
N ILE A 521 -13.43 -4.24 -16.73
CA ILE A 521 -12.19 -4.96 -17.00
C ILE A 521 -12.49 -6.31 -17.65
N VAL A 522 -13.39 -7.10 -17.06
CA VAL A 522 -13.81 -8.41 -17.59
C VAL A 522 -14.35 -8.26 -19.02
N LYS A 523 -15.27 -7.31 -19.24
CA LYS A 523 -15.84 -7.02 -20.57
C LYS A 523 -14.75 -6.69 -21.60
N ASN A 524 -13.83 -5.81 -21.25
CA ASN A 524 -12.76 -5.39 -22.15
C ASN A 524 -11.82 -6.56 -22.48
N GLN A 525 -11.48 -7.40 -21.50
CA GLN A 525 -10.62 -8.57 -21.72
C GLN A 525 -11.30 -9.65 -22.57
N ILE A 526 -12.61 -9.85 -22.41
CA ILE A 526 -13.40 -10.73 -23.27
C ILE A 526 -13.34 -10.20 -24.73
N GLY A 527 -13.48 -8.89 -24.94
CA GLY A 527 -13.34 -8.27 -26.26
C GLY A 527 -11.98 -8.53 -26.90
N ILE A 528 -10.90 -8.44 -26.11
CA ILE A 528 -9.53 -8.73 -26.56
C ILE A 528 -9.39 -10.21 -26.96
N ILE A 529 -9.94 -11.13 -26.17
CA ILE A 529 -9.94 -12.57 -26.48
C ILE A 529 -10.70 -12.85 -27.77
N MET A 530 -11.88 -12.25 -27.93
CA MET A 530 -12.72 -12.42 -29.14
C MET A 530 -12.05 -11.84 -30.40
N ALA A 531 -11.23 -10.80 -30.26
CA ALA A 531 -10.44 -10.23 -31.33
C ALA A 531 -9.20 -11.09 -31.72
N GLY A 532 -9.01 -12.25 -31.11
CA GLY A 532 -7.93 -13.20 -31.43
C GLY A 532 -6.57 -12.82 -30.86
N ALA A 533 -6.50 -11.92 -29.90
CA ALA A 533 -5.25 -11.58 -29.23
C ALA A 533 -4.75 -12.78 -28.41
N ALA A 534 -3.62 -13.36 -28.81
CA ALA A 534 -3.01 -14.50 -28.13
C ALA A 534 -2.30 -14.09 -26.84
N GLY A 535 -2.46 -14.89 -25.79
CA GLY A 535 -1.73 -14.78 -24.53
C GLY A 535 -2.58 -15.20 -23.34
N TRP A 536 -1.97 -15.73 -22.31
CA TRP A 536 -2.67 -16.18 -21.09
C TRP A 536 -3.22 -15.03 -20.23
N GLY A 537 -2.64 -13.82 -20.37
CA GLY A 537 -2.97 -12.65 -19.54
C GLY A 537 -4.45 -12.25 -19.57
N PRO A 538 -5.10 -12.05 -20.73
CA PRO A 538 -6.52 -11.76 -20.84
C PRO A 538 -7.41 -12.82 -20.18
N TYR A 539 -7.12 -14.10 -20.36
CA TYR A 539 -7.86 -15.21 -19.75
C TYR A 539 -7.75 -15.17 -18.22
N ALA A 540 -6.53 -14.97 -17.69
CA ALA A 540 -6.32 -14.85 -16.25
C ALA A 540 -7.12 -13.66 -15.65
N GLN A 541 -7.12 -12.51 -16.34
CA GLN A 541 -7.87 -11.34 -15.89
C GLN A 541 -9.39 -11.56 -15.90
N VAL A 542 -9.93 -12.26 -16.90
CA VAL A 542 -11.35 -12.63 -16.95
C VAL A 542 -11.70 -13.57 -15.80
N ILE A 543 -10.89 -14.61 -15.57
CA ILE A 543 -11.15 -15.60 -14.52
C ILE A 543 -11.09 -14.92 -13.14
N ILE A 544 -9.99 -14.23 -12.84
CA ILE A 544 -9.78 -13.59 -11.54
C ILE A 544 -10.82 -12.47 -11.33
N GLY A 545 -11.04 -11.62 -12.33
CA GLY A 545 -12.00 -10.52 -12.24
C GLY A 545 -13.43 -11.00 -12.02
N SER A 546 -13.88 -12.04 -12.75
CA SER A 546 -15.21 -12.62 -12.56
C SER A 546 -15.37 -13.26 -11.18
N LEU A 547 -14.35 -13.98 -10.71
CA LEU A 547 -14.35 -14.57 -9.38
C LEU A 547 -14.46 -13.49 -8.30
N LEU A 548 -13.70 -12.40 -8.41
CA LEU A 548 -13.73 -11.27 -7.48
C LEU A 548 -15.11 -10.59 -7.45
N VAL A 549 -15.76 -10.41 -8.61
CA VAL A 549 -17.13 -9.86 -8.68
C VAL A 549 -18.13 -10.75 -7.95
N ILE A 550 -18.10 -12.06 -8.20
CA ILE A 550 -19.00 -13.03 -7.55
C ILE A 550 -18.79 -13.01 -6.03
N LEU A 551 -17.54 -13.07 -5.58
CA LEU A 551 -17.20 -13.03 -4.15
C LEU A 551 -17.67 -11.73 -3.50
N ALA A 552 -17.50 -10.59 -4.19
CA ALA A 552 -17.94 -9.29 -3.73
C ALA A 552 -19.46 -9.21 -3.52
N LEU A 553 -20.22 -9.70 -4.50
CA LEU A 553 -21.70 -9.70 -4.42
C LEU A 553 -22.20 -10.55 -3.24
N ILE A 554 -21.60 -11.73 -3.05
CA ILE A 554 -21.98 -12.61 -1.93
C ILE A 554 -21.65 -11.94 -0.59
N LEU A 555 -20.43 -11.38 -0.44
CA LEU A 555 -20.02 -10.70 0.78
C LEU A 555 -20.82 -9.43 1.06
N ALA A 556 -21.19 -8.68 0.02
CA ALA A 556 -22.05 -7.51 0.16
C ALA A 556 -23.43 -7.90 0.71
N VAL A 557 -24.06 -8.94 0.15
CA VAL A 557 -25.38 -9.42 0.61
C VAL A 557 -25.33 -9.88 2.06
N GLU A 558 -24.33 -10.68 2.43
CA GLU A 558 -24.11 -11.15 3.82
C GLU A 558 -23.91 -9.97 4.77
N GLY A 559 -23.06 -9.02 4.41
CA GLY A 559 -22.78 -7.87 5.25
C GLY A 559 -23.96 -6.93 5.44
N TYR A 560 -24.68 -6.61 4.37
CA TYR A 560 -25.91 -5.80 4.49
C TYR A 560 -26.97 -6.49 5.34
N ARG A 561 -27.13 -7.82 5.24
CA ARG A 561 -28.02 -8.59 6.12
C ARG A 561 -27.61 -8.47 7.58
N THR A 562 -26.30 -8.54 7.89
CA THR A 562 -25.79 -8.40 9.25
C THR A 562 -26.03 -6.99 9.81
N ILE A 563 -25.82 -5.95 8.99
CA ILE A 563 -26.07 -4.56 9.40
C ILE A 563 -27.58 -4.31 9.63
N ALA A 564 -28.44 -4.89 8.80
CA ALA A 564 -29.90 -4.76 8.94
C ALA A 564 -30.46 -5.49 10.17
N HIS A 565 -29.79 -6.57 10.60
CA HIS A 565 -30.19 -7.39 11.74
C HIS A 565 -29.00 -7.57 12.70
N PRO A 566 -28.60 -6.53 13.47
CA PRO A 566 -27.49 -6.62 14.41
C PRO A 566 -27.74 -7.69 15.49
N ARG A 567 -26.75 -8.54 15.71
CA ARG A 567 -26.78 -9.50 16.83
C ARG A 567 -26.47 -8.74 18.11
N LYS A 568 -27.28 -8.92 19.16
CA LYS A 568 -26.98 -8.32 20.47
C LYS A 568 -25.77 -9.03 21.10
N GLU A 569 -24.92 -8.27 21.79
CA GLU A 569 -23.66 -8.72 22.41
C GLU A 569 -23.78 -9.93 23.37
N THR A 570 -24.99 -10.23 23.87
CA THR A 570 -25.29 -11.37 24.75
C THR A 570 -25.11 -12.75 24.07
N GLU A 571 -25.02 -12.81 22.73
CA GLU A 571 -24.81 -14.06 21.98
C GLU A 571 -23.33 -14.31 21.58
N ILE A 572 -22.43 -13.36 21.85
CA ILE A 572 -21.03 -13.38 21.38
C ILE A 572 -20.07 -13.93 22.46
N ASN A 573 -20.51 -14.05 23.70
CA ASN A 573 -19.68 -14.48 24.85
C ASN A 573 -19.70 -16.02 25.09
N HIS A 574 -19.86 -16.84 24.03
CA HIS A 574 -19.69 -18.29 24.13
C HIS A 574 -18.76 -18.84 23.07
#